data_33dea1b21c4ab2bb908824e8c8e0e008
#
_entry.id   33dea1b21c4ab2bb908824e8c8e0e008
#
_cell.length_a   1.000
_cell.length_b   1.000
_cell.length_c   1.000
_cell.angle_alpha   90.00
_cell.angle_beta   90.00
_cell.angle_gamma   90.00
#
_symmetry.space_group_name_H-M   'P 1'
#
loop_
_entity.id
_entity.type
_entity.pdbx_description
1 polymer ?
#
loop_
_entity_poly.entity_id
_entity_poly.type
_entity_poly.pdbx_seq_one_letter_code
_entity_poly.pdbx_strand_id
1 'polypeptide(L)' 'MGVKEVLKKIAYGKRYSSETYIDYLRRIGVKIGEDCTIYVPSKTLIDEQYPWMITIGNHVRITEGVKILTHD' A
#
# COMPACT_ATOMS: atom_id res chain seq x y z
N MET A 1 9.35 -21.62 7.04
CA MET A 1 8.30 -20.63 7.28
C MET A 1 7.23 -21.18 8.18
N GLY A 2 6.84 -20.43 9.18
CA GLY A 2 5.86 -20.89 10.13
C GLY A 2 4.43 -20.68 9.66
N VAL A 3 3.52 -21.36 10.32
CA VAL A 3 2.08 -21.24 10.06
C VAL A 3 1.61 -19.80 10.24
N LYS A 4 2.24 -19.04 11.15
CA LYS A 4 1.88 -17.64 11.40
C LYS A 4 2.06 -16.76 10.16
N GLU A 5 3.10 -17.00 9.38
CA GLU A 5 3.33 -16.22 8.15
C GLU A 5 2.24 -16.47 7.12
N VAL A 6 1.83 -17.72 6.96
CA VAL A 6 0.76 -18.08 6.03
C VAL A 6 -0.55 -17.45 6.49
N LEU A 7 -0.86 -17.50 7.79
CA LEU A 7 -2.07 -16.91 8.34
C LEU A 7 -2.09 -15.40 8.17
N LYS A 8 -0.95 -14.73 8.36
CA LYS A 8 -0.84 -13.27 8.15
C LYS A 8 -1.11 -12.92 6.69
N LYS A 9 -0.55 -13.67 5.75
CA LYS A 9 -0.79 -13.43 4.33
C LYS A 9 -2.28 -13.58 3.98
N ILE A 10 -2.95 -14.55 4.56
CA ILE A 10 -4.38 -14.74 4.35
C ILE A 10 -5.18 -13.61 4.99
N ALA A 11 -4.85 -13.24 6.23
CA ALA A 11 -5.59 -12.23 6.99
C ALA A 11 -5.43 -10.82 6.43
N TYR A 12 -4.23 -10.42 6.05
CA TYR A 12 -3.95 -9.08 5.55
C TYR A 12 -4.06 -8.96 4.04
N GLY A 13 -3.88 -10.09 3.32
CA GLY A 13 -3.96 -10.09 1.87
C GLY A 13 -2.99 -9.09 1.24
N LYS A 14 -3.51 -8.16 0.44
CA LYS A 14 -2.70 -7.13 -0.24
C LYS A 14 -1.92 -6.25 0.73
N ARG A 15 -2.37 -6.14 1.97
CA ARG A 15 -1.73 -5.29 2.98
C ARG A 15 -0.77 -6.05 3.89
N TYR A 16 -0.35 -7.26 3.48
CA TYR A 16 0.56 -8.07 4.28
C TYR A 16 1.91 -7.38 4.49
N SER A 17 2.45 -6.75 3.45
CA SER A 17 3.73 -6.05 3.54
C SER A 17 3.70 -4.80 2.66
N SER A 18 4.70 -3.94 2.83
CA SER A 18 4.88 -2.77 1.98
C SER A 18 4.93 -3.18 0.50
N GLU A 19 5.71 -4.20 0.19
CA GLU A 19 5.90 -4.66 -1.19
C GLU A 19 4.59 -5.16 -1.81
N THR A 20 3.84 -5.99 -1.10
CA THR A 20 2.58 -6.52 -1.62
C THR A 20 1.55 -5.41 -1.83
N TYR A 21 1.51 -4.44 -0.92
CA TYR A 21 0.56 -3.34 -1.04
C TYR A 21 0.94 -2.40 -2.19
N ILE A 22 2.22 -2.10 -2.34
CA ILE A 22 2.70 -1.26 -3.44
C ILE A 22 2.40 -1.93 -4.78
N ASP A 23 2.65 -3.23 -4.92
CA ASP A 23 2.32 -3.97 -6.13
C ASP A 23 0.84 -3.92 -6.45
N TYR A 24 0.00 -4.07 -5.44
CA TYR A 24 -1.44 -3.99 -5.60
C TYR A 24 -1.86 -2.60 -6.08
N LEU A 25 -1.33 -1.55 -5.45
CA LEU A 25 -1.67 -0.17 -5.82
C LEU A 25 -1.26 0.13 -7.27
N ARG A 26 -0.08 -0.33 -7.68
CA ARG A 26 0.36 -0.17 -9.07
C ARG A 26 -0.58 -0.87 -10.04
N ARG A 27 -1.05 -2.05 -9.68
CA ARG A 27 -1.97 -2.81 -10.54
C ARG A 27 -3.31 -2.12 -10.73
N ILE A 28 -3.82 -1.45 -9.71
CA ILE A 28 -5.10 -0.75 -9.83
C ILE A 28 -4.98 0.63 -10.45
N GLY A 29 -3.75 1.12 -10.70
CA GLY A 29 -3.55 2.35 -11.44
C GLY A 29 -2.83 3.48 -10.72
N VAL A 30 -2.38 3.28 -9.48
CA VAL A 30 -1.58 4.26 -8.77
C VAL A 30 -0.18 4.28 -9.36
N LYS A 31 0.35 5.47 -9.64
CA LYS A 31 1.73 5.61 -10.10
C LYS A 31 2.64 5.75 -8.89
N ILE A 32 3.52 4.79 -8.71
CA ILE A 32 4.44 4.79 -7.58
C ILE A 32 5.87 4.66 -8.12
N GLY A 33 6.73 5.60 -7.71
CA GLY A 33 8.13 5.59 -8.08
C GLY A 33 8.92 4.49 -7.40
N GLU A 34 10.23 4.59 -7.44
CA GLU A 34 11.14 3.59 -6.90
C GLU A 34 11.49 3.87 -5.45
N ASP A 35 11.88 2.83 -4.72
CA ASP A 35 12.35 2.90 -3.35
C ASP A 35 11.32 3.55 -2.41
N CYS A 36 10.06 3.16 -2.54
CA CYS A 36 8.99 3.63 -1.68
C CYS A 36 8.67 2.58 -0.62
N THR A 37 8.30 3.05 0.57
CA THR A 37 7.94 2.17 1.67
C THR A 37 6.66 2.66 2.33
N ILE A 38 5.72 1.75 2.56
CA ILE A 38 4.53 1.99 3.36
C ILE A 38 4.70 1.18 4.63
N TYR A 39 4.95 1.84 5.76
CA TYR A 39 5.33 1.17 6.99
C TYR A 39 4.10 0.53 7.57
N VAL A 40 3.24 0.35 7.78
CA VAL A 40 2.11 -0.41 8.33
C VAL A 40 0.92 -0.30 7.38
N PRO A 41 0.94 -1.06 6.28
CA PRO A 41 -0.11 -0.93 5.27
C PRO A 41 -1.53 -1.13 5.83
N SER A 42 -1.68 -1.97 6.84
CA SER A 42 -3.00 -2.23 7.46
C SER A 42 -3.56 -1.02 8.21
N LYS A 43 -2.71 -0.04 8.54
CA LYS A 43 -3.11 1.19 9.24
C LYS A 43 -2.94 2.43 8.39
N THR A 44 -2.79 2.24 7.09
CA THR A 44 -2.66 3.33 6.12
C THR A 44 -3.87 3.30 5.20
N LEU A 45 -4.47 4.44 4.96
CA LEU A 45 -5.62 4.54 4.07
C LEU A 45 -5.20 5.26 2.79
N ILE A 46 -5.25 4.54 1.68
CA ILE A 46 -5.09 5.12 0.36
C ILE A 46 -6.38 4.83 -0.39
N ASP A 47 -7.02 5.90 -0.88
CA ASP A 47 -8.29 5.79 -1.57
C ASP A 47 -8.12 5.03 -2.88
N GLU A 48 -8.82 3.93 -3.02
CA GLU A 48 -8.73 3.07 -4.20
C GLU A 48 -9.83 3.34 -5.22
N GLN A 49 -10.67 4.34 -4.97
CA GLN A 49 -11.79 4.64 -5.87
C GLN A 49 -11.33 5.26 -7.18
N TYR A 50 -10.35 6.16 -7.11
CA TYR A 50 -9.79 6.81 -8.29
C TYR A 50 -8.26 6.68 -8.28
N PRO A 51 -7.74 5.46 -8.40
CA PRO A 51 -6.30 5.22 -8.22
C PRO A 51 -5.42 5.95 -9.23
N TRP A 52 -5.92 6.18 -10.44
CA TRP A 52 -5.18 6.90 -11.47
C TRP A 52 -4.93 8.38 -11.12
N MET A 53 -5.60 8.91 -10.11
CA MET A 53 -5.38 10.27 -9.63
C MET A 53 -4.24 10.36 -8.64
N ILE A 54 -3.65 9.24 -8.23
CA ILE A 54 -2.60 9.22 -7.23
C ILE A 54 -1.25 8.96 -7.89
N THR A 55 -0.29 9.84 -7.60
CA THR A 55 1.10 9.67 -8.02
C THR A 55 2.00 9.83 -6.79
N ILE A 56 2.83 8.83 -6.55
CA ILE A 56 3.79 8.84 -5.44
C ILE A 56 5.17 8.81 -6.06
N GLY A 57 6.00 9.80 -5.74
CA GLY A 57 7.33 9.94 -6.32
C GLY A 57 8.31 8.88 -5.82
N ASN A 58 9.60 9.10 -6.09
CA ASN A 58 10.65 8.19 -5.66
C ASN A 58 11.04 8.45 -4.21
N HIS A 59 11.53 7.41 -3.52
CA HIS A 59 12.07 7.50 -2.17
C HIS A 59 11.08 8.04 -1.13
N VAL A 60 9.79 7.77 -1.33
CA VAL A 60 8.76 8.22 -0.41
C VAL A 60 8.58 7.20 0.71
N ARG A 61 8.45 7.71 1.93
CA ARG A 61 8.17 6.89 3.11
C ARG A 61 6.81 7.30 3.68
N ILE A 62 5.87 6.38 3.65
CA ILE A 62 4.53 6.61 4.16
C ILE A 62 4.42 5.94 5.52
N THR A 63 4.20 6.74 6.55
CA THR A 63 4.16 6.25 7.93
C THR A 63 2.75 5.81 8.31
N GLU A 64 2.66 5.15 9.46
CA GLU A 64 1.39 4.68 10.00
C GLU A 64 0.39 5.82 10.17
N GLY A 65 -0.84 5.59 9.78
CA GLY A 65 -1.93 6.55 9.96
C GLY A 65 -2.10 7.58 8.85
N VAL A 66 -1.25 7.56 7.83
CA VAL A 66 -1.40 8.47 6.69
C VAL A 66 -2.66 8.12 5.90
N LYS A 67 -3.40 9.15 5.49
CA LYS A 67 -4.60 9.00 4.66
C LYS A 67 -4.42 9.79 3.37
N ILE A 68 -4.61 9.13 2.24
CA ILE A 68 -4.56 9.75 0.92
C ILE A 68 -5.94 9.59 0.29
N LEU A 69 -6.60 10.70 0.04
CA LEU A 69 -7.97 10.70 -0.51
C LEU A 69 -7.98 11.32 -1.90
N THR A 70 -8.80 10.77 -2.78
CA THR A 70 -8.96 11.27 -4.16
C THR A 70 -10.25 12.04 -4.37
N HIS A 71 -11.05 12.18 -3.30
CA HIS A 71 -12.31 12.94 -3.35
C HIS A 71 -12.53 13.63 -2.00
N ASP A 72 -13.39 14.62 -2.01
CA ASP A 72 -13.76 15.36 -0.79
C ASP A 72 -14.75 14.57 0.07
#